data_0f0c4fbc50e517519288fe13b909d469
#
_entry.id   0f0c4fbc50e517519288fe13b909d469
#
_cell.length_a   1.000
_cell.length_b   1.000
_cell.length_c   1.000
_cell.angle_alpha   90.00
_cell.angle_beta   90.00
_cell.angle_gamma   90.00
#
_symmetry.space_group_name_H-M   'P 1'
#
loop_
_entity.id
_entity.type
_entity.pdbx_description
1 polymer ?
#
loop_
_entity_poly.entity_id
_entity_poly.type
_entity_poly.pdbx_seq_one_letter_code
_entity_poly.pdbx_strand_id
1 'polypeptide(L)'
;MRKRTTIVLEKEDLKILEPLIEKNNGNVSAAIREIIRGYQNKREKSIRDSLITRGLAIMLPMSFFIWFIRETKEKNFPPELCMQIIKRYSKVLNFNIEDLKNPEKYNEFIKIMGYPAKVSISGKEELDLTFEGHSSDILDFLIDFTASLYAMPPFNLKLINRK
;
A
#
# COMPACT_ATOMS: atom_id res chain seq x y z
N MET A 1 14.92 9.00 10.69
CA MET A 1 15.06 10.04 11.75
C MET A 1 14.28 9.62 12.99
N ARG A 2 14.88 9.57 14.20
CA ARG A 2 14.15 9.26 15.45
C ARG A 2 13.66 10.56 16.07
N LYS A 3 12.34 10.73 16.19
CA LYS A 3 11.74 11.87 16.88
C LYS A 3 11.42 11.45 18.33
N ARG A 4 11.87 12.23 19.32
CA ARG A 4 11.44 12.06 20.71
C ARG A 4 10.14 12.78 20.93
N THR A 5 9.19 12.11 21.60
CA THR A 5 7.90 12.69 21.99
C THR A 5 7.64 12.28 23.43
N THR A 6 7.20 13.21 24.25
CA THR A 6 6.75 12.96 25.62
C THR A 6 5.23 12.76 25.60
N ILE A 7 4.77 11.69 26.22
CA ILE A 7 3.35 11.40 26.39
C ILE A 7 3.08 11.39 27.90
N VAL A 8 2.06 12.11 28.33
CA VAL A 8 1.55 12.05 29.70
C VAL A 8 0.45 11.00 29.70
N LEU A 9 0.55 10.03 30.60
CA LEU A 9 -0.42 8.96 30.79
C LEU A 9 -1.09 9.14 32.16
N GLU A 10 -2.39 9.04 32.19
CA GLU A 10 -3.16 9.05 33.41
C GLU A 10 -3.25 7.64 34.04
N LYS A 11 -3.77 7.53 35.26
CA LYS A 11 -3.87 6.22 35.93
C LYS A 11 -4.76 5.23 35.19
N GLU A 12 -5.79 5.72 34.51
CA GLU A 12 -6.69 4.93 33.69
C GLU A 12 -5.97 4.38 32.46
N ASP A 13 -5.13 5.20 31.80
CA ASP A 13 -4.34 4.79 30.65
C ASP A 13 -3.35 3.68 31.02
N LEU A 14 -2.71 3.82 32.17
CA LEU A 14 -1.77 2.83 32.69
C LEU A 14 -2.44 1.48 32.96
N LYS A 15 -3.67 1.47 33.52
CA LYS A 15 -4.44 0.23 33.72
C LYS A 15 -4.77 -0.48 32.41
N ILE A 16 -5.12 0.29 31.36
CA ILE A 16 -5.39 -0.25 30.02
C ILE A 16 -4.13 -0.82 29.39
N LEU A 17 -2.99 -0.18 29.66
CA LEU A 17 -1.71 -0.58 29.12
C LEU A 17 -1.02 -1.71 29.89
N GLU A 18 -1.44 -1.97 31.14
CA GLU A 18 -0.78 -2.90 32.06
C GLU A 18 -0.51 -4.28 31.41
N PRO A 19 -1.46 -4.94 30.74
CA PRO A 19 -1.21 -6.26 30.11
C PRO A 19 -0.14 -6.19 29.01
N LEU A 20 -0.06 -5.06 28.29
CA LEU A 20 0.95 -4.86 27.24
C LEU A 20 2.30 -4.46 27.82
N ILE A 21 2.32 -3.74 28.93
CA ILE A 21 3.53 -3.39 29.68
C ILE A 21 4.17 -4.66 30.24
N GLU A 22 3.40 -5.54 30.86
CA GLU A 22 3.85 -6.83 31.36
C GLU A 22 4.41 -7.72 30.23
N LYS A 23 3.69 -7.84 29.12
CA LYS A 23 4.14 -8.57 27.92
C LYS A 23 5.47 -8.02 27.37
N ASN A 24 5.71 -6.73 27.53
CA ASN A 24 6.95 -6.07 27.10
C ASN A 24 7.97 -5.88 28.23
N ASN A 25 7.95 -6.77 29.24
CA ASN A 25 8.90 -6.77 30.37
C ASN A 25 8.99 -5.39 31.08
N GLY A 26 7.88 -4.76 31.32
CA GLY A 26 7.82 -3.44 31.97
C GLY A 26 8.11 -2.23 31.07
N ASN A 27 8.32 -2.43 29.78
CA ASN A 27 8.70 -1.36 28.86
C ASN A 27 7.46 -0.65 28.28
N VAL A 28 7.06 0.47 28.91
CA VAL A 28 5.92 1.32 28.50
C VAL A 28 6.06 1.81 27.04
N SER A 29 7.25 2.22 26.63
CA SER A 29 7.48 2.71 25.26
C SER A 29 7.31 1.61 24.21
N ALA A 30 7.60 0.35 24.56
CA ALA A 30 7.37 -0.79 23.69
C ALA A 30 5.87 -1.10 23.59
N ALA A 31 5.15 -1.07 24.72
CA ALA A 31 3.70 -1.26 24.77
C ALA A 31 2.95 -0.22 23.93
N ILE A 32 3.31 1.05 24.04
CA ILE A 32 2.71 2.13 23.22
C ILE A 32 2.96 1.90 21.73
N ARG A 33 4.20 1.51 21.36
CA ARG A 33 4.51 1.21 19.94
C ARG A 33 3.71 0.02 19.42
N GLU A 34 3.45 -0.98 20.25
CA GLU A 34 2.61 -2.13 19.89
C GLU A 34 1.16 -1.69 19.62
N ILE A 35 0.60 -0.79 20.44
CA ILE A 35 -0.74 -0.21 20.21
C ILE A 35 -0.80 0.57 18.91
N ILE A 36 0.18 1.45 18.66
CA ILE A 36 0.23 2.25 17.42
C ILE A 36 0.26 1.34 16.19
N ARG A 37 1.08 0.28 16.22
CA ARG A 37 1.13 -0.72 15.14
C ARG A 37 -0.18 -1.50 15.01
N GLY A 38 -0.78 -1.88 16.13
CA GLY A 38 -2.08 -2.57 16.16
C GLY A 38 -3.20 -1.69 15.60
N TYR A 39 -3.20 -0.39 15.88
CA TYR A 39 -4.16 0.56 15.33
C TYR A 39 -4.00 0.70 13.81
N GLN A 40 -2.77 0.77 13.31
CA GLN A 40 -2.49 0.82 11.88
C GLN A 40 -3.00 -0.43 11.15
N ASN A 41 -2.75 -1.62 11.72
CA ASN A 41 -3.24 -2.88 11.16
C ASN A 41 -4.78 -2.97 11.16
N LYS A 42 -5.44 -2.48 12.22
CA LYS A 42 -6.91 -2.40 12.27
C LYS A 42 -7.47 -1.47 11.19
N ARG A 43 -6.84 -0.32 10.98
CA ARG A 43 -7.23 0.63 9.93
C ARG A 43 -7.10 0.02 8.54
N GLU A 44 -5.99 -0.64 8.24
CA GLU A 44 -5.79 -1.32 6.96
C GLU A 44 -6.83 -2.42 6.72
N LYS A 45 -7.13 -3.22 7.75
CA LYS A 45 -8.17 -4.25 7.70
C LYS A 45 -9.54 -3.63 7.40
N SER A 46 -9.93 -2.58 8.13
CA SER A 46 -11.20 -1.89 7.93
C SER A 46 -11.35 -1.31 6.52
N ILE A 47 -10.28 -0.79 5.94
CA ILE A 47 -10.26 -0.30 4.56
C ILE A 47 -10.49 -1.44 3.58
N ARG A 48 -9.77 -2.56 3.72
CA ARG A 48 -9.95 -3.76 2.86
C ARG A 48 -11.37 -4.30 2.94
N ASP A 49 -11.90 -4.45 4.15
CA ASP A 49 -13.27 -4.92 4.38
C ASP A 49 -14.28 -3.97 3.72
N SER A 50 -14.07 -2.67 3.79
CA SER A 50 -14.91 -1.68 3.12
C SER A 50 -14.84 -1.79 1.60
N LEU A 51 -13.67 -2.03 1.01
CA LEU A 51 -13.52 -2.21 -0.44
C LEU A 51 -14.23 -3.48 -0.93
N ILE A 52 -14.12 -4.57 -0.18
CA ILE A 52 -14.80 -5.84 -0.49
C ILE A 52 -16.32 -5.67 -0.39
N THR A 53 -16.82 -5.09 0.70
CA THR A 53 -18.26 -4.87 0.93
C THR A 53 -18.88 -3.98 -0.14
N ARG A 54 -18.13 -3.02 -0.68
CA ARG A 54 -18.59 -2.14 -1.77
C ARG A 54 -18.41 -2.73 -3.17
N GLY A 55 -17.94 -3.98 -3.28
CA GLY A 55 -17.68 -4.64 -4.56
C GLY A 55 -16.56 -4.01 -5.38
N LEU A 56 -15.64 -3.28 -4.73
CA LEU A 56 -14.48 -2.66 -5.38
C LEU A 56 -13.25 -3.54 -5.35
N ALA A 57 -13.24 -4.55 -4.50
CA ALA A 57 -12.20 -5.56 -4.41
C ALA A 57 -12.81 -6.94 -4.17
N ILE A 58 -12.10 -7.96 -4.59
CA ILE A 58 -12.40 -9.36 -4.30
C ILE A 58 -11.18 -10.03 -3.68
N MET A 59 -11.40 -11.02 -2.84
CA MET A 59 -10.32 -11.86 -2.37
C MET A 59 -10.19 -13.08 -3.27
N LEU A 60 -9.00 -13.25 -3.85
CA LEU A 60 -8.66 -14.39 -4.68
C LEU A 60 -7.47 -15.15 -4.05
N PRO A 61 -7.45 -16.48 -4.11
CA PRO A 61 -6.24 -17.23 -3.81
C PRO A 61 -5.09 -16.75 -4.69
N MET A 62 -3.89 -16.61 -4.13
CA MET A 62 -2.72 -16.13 -4.85
C MET A 62 -2.41 -16.98 -6.09
N SER A 63 -2.57 -18.31 -5.98
CA SER A 63 -2.39 -19.23 -7.10
C SER A 63 -3.34 -18.95 -8.27
N PHE A 64 -4.61 -18.60 -7.98
CA PHE A 64 -5.57 -18.23 -9.00
C PHE A 64 -5.20 -16.89 -9.65
N PHE A 65 -4.74 -15.91 -8.85
CA PHE A 65 -4.30 -14.62 -9.36
C PHE A 65 -3.07 -14.75 -10.28
N ILE A 66 -2.08 -15.57 -9.90
CA ILE A 66 -0.89 -15.86 -10.72
C ILE A 66 -1.31 -16.55 -12.03
N TRP A 67 -2.20 -17.55 -11.95
CA TRP A 67 -2.73 -18.21 -13.15
C TRP A 67 -3.41 -17.19 -14.07
N PHE A 68 -4.29 -16.33 -13.54
CA PHE A 68 -4.97 -15.29 -14.30
C PHE A 68 -3.99 -14.34 -15.00
N ILE A 69 -2.95 -13.88 -14.29
CA ILE A 69 -1.92 -13.02 -14.88
C ILE A 69 -1.23 -13.73 -16.05
N ARG A 70 -0.86 -15.00 -15.92
CA ARG A 70 -0.21 -15.78 -16.97
C ARG A 70 -1.06 -15.92 -18.21
N GLU A 71 -2.33 -16.20 -18.05
CA GLU A 71 -3.29 -16.33 -19.15
C GLU A 71 -3.57 -14.98 -19.85
N THR A 72 -3.34 -13.88 -19.17
CA THR A 72 -3.60 -12.52 -19.69
C THR A 72 -2.34 -11.77 -20.08
N LYS A 73 -1.17 -12.37 -19.95
CA LYS A 73 0.15 -11.71 -20.10
C LYS A 73 0.37 -11.03 -21.46
N GLU A 74 -0.28 -11.54 -22.53
CA GLU A 74 -0.18 -10.95 -23.87
C GLU A 74 -1.11 -9.74 -24.08
N LYS A 75 -1.99 -9.46 -23.11
CA LYS A 75 -2.93 -8.36 -23.20
C LYS A 75 -2.40 -7.18 -22.41
N ASN A 76 -1.92 -6.17 -23.11
CA ASN A 76 -1.52 -4.91 -22.48
C ASN A 76 -2.66 -4.39 -21.59
N PHE A 77 -2.31 -4.00 -20.37
CA PHE A 77 -3.27 -3.43 -19.43
C PHE A 77 -3.73 -2.07 -19.96
N PRO A 78 -5.03 -1.86 -20.25
CA PRO A 78 -5.50 -0.62 -20.81
C PRO A 78 -5.25 0.55 -19.84
N PRO A 79 -4.53 1.61 -20.24
CA PRO A 79 -4.23 2.74 -19.36
C PRO A 79 -5.50 3.37 -18.78
N GLU A 80 -6.57 3.45 -19.55
CA GLU A 80 -7.86 4.01 -19.12
C GLU A 80 -8.46 3.21 -17.97
N LEU A 81 -8.28 1.89 -17.97
CA LEU A 81 -8.74 1.02 -16.89
C LEU A 81 -7.95 1.27 -15.60
N CYS A 82 -6.62 1.46 -15.68
CA CYS A 82 -5.80 1.85 -14.54
C CYS A 82 -6.35 3.12 -13.90
N MET A 83 -6.62 4.14 -14.72
CA MET A 83 -7.12 5.42 -14.23
C MET A 83 -8.53 5.30 -13.63
N GLN A 84 -9.42 4.50 -14.22
CA GLN A 84 -10.75 4.24 -13.66
C GLN A 84 -10.67 3.56 -12.29
N ILE A 85 -9.80 2.55 -12.15
CA ILE A 85 -9.56 1.86 -10.89
C ILE A 85 -9.11 2.88 -9.84
N ILE A 86 -8.07 3.65 -10.13
CA ILE A 86 -7.53 4.63 -9.18
C ILE A 86 -8.53 5.71 -8.81
N LYS A 87 -9.32 6.22 -9.76
CA LYS A 87 -10.40 7.17 -9.48
C LYS A 87 -11.47 6.60 -8.55
N ARG A 88 -11.80 5.32 -8.66
CA ARG A 88 -12.72 4.67 -7.73
C ARG A 88 -12.12 4.52 -6.34
N TYR A 89 -10.87 4.07 -6.27
CA TYR A 89 -10.17 3.92 -4.98
C TYR A 89 -9.93 5.27 -4.30
N SER A 90 -9.56 6.32 -5.04
CA SER A 90 -9.33 7.65 -4.48
C SER A 90 -10.54 8.19 -3.74
N LYS A 91 -11.75 7.96 -4.27
CA LYS A 91 -13.02 8.35 -3.60
C LYS A 91 -13.26 7.57 -2.30
N VAL A 92 -12.95 6.28 -2.29
CA VAL A 92 -13.21 5.43 -1.12
C VAL A 92 -12.16 5.64 -0.03
N LEU A 93 -10.90 5.79 -0.43
CA LEU A 93 -9.78 5.95 0.47
C LEU A 93 -9.50 7.41 0.84
N ASN A 94 -10.24 8.34 0.21
CA ASN A 94 -10.14 9.78 0.43
C ASN A 94 -8.70 10.30 0.26
N PHE A 95 -8.09 9.99 -0.88
CA PHE A 95 -6.79 10.55 -1.27
C PHE A 95 -6.87 11.30 -2.60
N ASN A 96 -5.96 12.25 -2.81
CA ASN A 96 -5.81 12.89 -4.10
C ASN A 96 -4.93 12.02 -5.00
N ILE A 97 -5.35 11.84 -6.27
CA ILE A 97 -4.58 11.04 -7.24
C ILE A 97 -3.17 11.60 -7.43
N GLU A 98 -3.00 12.91 -7.37
CA GLU A 98 -1.69 13.57 -7.47
C GLU A 98 -0.72 13.17 -6.33
N ASP A 99 -1.25 12.77 -5.16
CA ASP A 99 -0.43 12.31 -4.05
C ASP A 99 0.34 11.02 -4.39
N LEU A 100 -0.15 10.26 -5.38
CA LEU A 100 0.54 9.05 -5.85
C LEU A 100 1.86 9.34 -6.59
N LYS A 101 2.15 10.60 -6.92
CA LYS A 101 3.49 11.03 -7.37
C LYS A 101 4.55 10.82 -6.27
N ASN A 102 4.12 10.80 -5.01
CA ASN A 102 4.99 10.51 -3.88
C ASN A 102 5.15 9.00 -3.74
N PRO A 103 6.40 8.44 -3.78
CA PRO A 103 6.67 7.02 -3.66
C PRO A 103 6.11 6.39 -2.39
N GLU A 104 6.16 7.10 -1.25
CA GLU A 104 5.64 6.60 0.02
C GLU A 104 4.13 6.41 -0.06
N LYS A 105 3.41 7.37 -0.66
CA LYS A 105 1.96 7.30 -0.86
C LYS A 105 1.57 6.21 -1.84
N TYR A 106 2.34 6.04 -2.91
CA TYR A 106 2.12 4.97 -3.85
C TYR A 106 2.33 3.59 -3.21
N ASN A 107 3.40 3.43 -2.42
CA ASN A 107 3.65 2.19 -1.66
C ASN A 107 2.54 1.90 -0.63
N GLU A 108 2.02 2.92 0.05
CA GLU A 108 0.86 2.78 0.93
C GLU A 108 -0.37 2.30 0.15
N PHE A 109 -0.63 2.86 -1.02
CA PHE A 109 -1.72 2.45 -1.90
C PHE A 109 -1.56 0.99 -2.36
N ILE A 110 -0.39 0.58 -2.86
CA ILE A 110 -0.10 -0.80 -3.28
C ILE A 110 -0.28 -1.77 -2.10
N LYS A 111 0.17 -1.40 -0.92
CA LYS A 111 -0.01 -2.22 0.30
C LYS A 111 -1.49 -2.39 0.67
N ILE A 112 -2.31 -1.35 0.54
CA ILE A 112 -3.76 -1.41 0.76
C ILE A 112 -4.41 -2.35 -0.26
N MET A 113 -3.95 -2.31 -1.51
CA MET A 113 -4.39 -3.22 -2.57
C MET A 113 -4.01 -4.68 -2.30
N GLY A 114 -3.16 -4.95 -1.33
CA GLY A 114 -2.74 -6.29 -0.93
C GLY A 114 -1.57 -6.86 -1.74
N TYR A 115 -0.89 -6.05 -2.52
CA TYR A 115 0.27 -6.50 -3.28
C TYR A 115 1.52 -6.54 -2.40
N PRO A 116 2.27 -7.66 -2.41
CA PRO A 116 3.47 -7.83 -1.61
C PRO A 116 4.69 -7.19 -2.30
N ALA A 117 4.60 -5.91 -2.65
CA ALA A 117 5.66 -5.22 -3.36
C ALA A 117 5.94 -3.86 -2.74
N LYS A 118 7.17 -3.39 -2.90
CA LYS A 118 7.61 -2.05 -2.55
C LYS A 118 8.11 -1.37 -3.82
N VAL A 119 7.63 -0.16 -4.05
CA VAL A 119 8.00 0.66 -5.20
C VAL A 119 8.91 1.79 -4.73
N SER A 120 10.02 2.01 -5.40
CA SER A 120 10.84 3.20 -5.26
C SER A 120 10.85 3.98 -6.57
N ILE A 121 10.68 5.28 -6.47
CA ILE A 121 10.67 6.21 -7.60
C ILE A 121 11.87 7.12 -7.44
N SER A 122 12.75 7.17 -8.44
CA SER A 122 13.90 8.06 -8.45
C SER A 122 13.81 9.02 -9.64
N GLY A 123 14.09 10.31 -9.40
CA GLY A 123 14.05 11.34 -10.44
C GLY A 123 12.78 12.19 -10.47
N LYS A 124 12.84 13.31 -11.23
CA LYS A 124 11.72 14.27 -11.34
C LYS A 124 10.79 13.99 -12.53
N GLU A 125 11.32 13.40 -13.60
CA GLU A 125 10.60 13.10 -14.84
C GLU A 125 10.78 11.64 -15.27
N GLU A 126 11.65 10.90 -14.58
CA GLU A 126 12.01 9.53 -14.86
C GLU A 126 11.53 8.64 -13.73
N LEU A 127 10.89 7.56 -14.10
CA LEU A 127 10.36 6.57 -13.17
C LEU A 127 11.30 5.36 -13.16
N ASP A 128 12.09 5.22 -12.11
CA ASP A 128 12.78 3.98 -11.80
C ASP A 128 11.88 3.15 -10.89
N LEU A 129 11.41 2.03 -11.39
CA LEU A 129 10.57 1.12 -10.62
C LEU A 129 11.43 -0.06 -10.13
N THR A 130 11.62 -0.12 -8.83
CA THR A 130 12.19 -1.28 -8.17
C THR A 130 11.11 -1.98 -7.37
N PHE A 131 10.82 -3.20 -7.75
CA PHE A 131 9.85 -4.02 -7.03
C PHE A 131 10.59 -5.11 -6.25
N GLU A 132 10.22 -5.27 -5.00
CA GLU A 132 10.62 -6.41 -4.16
C GLU A 132 9.37 -7.27 -3.96
N GLY A 133 9.34 -8.47 -4.49
CA GLY A 133 8.16 -9.33 -4.38
C GLY A 133 8.47 -10.81 -4.50
N HIS A 134 7.44 -11.63 -4.35
CA HIS A 134 7.56 -13.08 -4.26
C HIS A 134 7.48 -13.83 -5.60
N SER A 135 6.97 -13.21 -6.65
CA SER A 135 6.75 -13.83 -7.95
C SER A 135 7.04 -12.86 -9.09
N SER A 136 7.80 -13.32 -10.09
CA SER A 136 8.09 -12.55 -11.30
C SER A 136 6.80 -12.11 -12.02
N ASP A 137 5.79 -12.97 -12.09
CA ASP A 137 4.52 -12.66 -12.77
C ASP A 137 3.78 -11.49 -12.11
N ILE A 138 3.78 -11.45 -10.76
CA ILE A 138 3.17 -10.34 -10.00
C ILE A 138 3.98 -9.06 -10.20
N LEU A 139 5.30 -9.17 -10.20
CA LEU A 139 6.17 -8.02 -10.42
C LEU A 139 5.98 -7.43 -11.82
N ASP A 140 5.95 -8.26 -12.86
CA ASP A 140 5.68 -7.84 -14.23
C ASP A 140 4.33 -7.11 -14.31
N PHE A 141 3.27 -7.70 -13.74
CA PHE A 141 1.95 -7.07 -13.67
C PHE A 141 1.98 -5.70 -12.97
N LEU A 142 2.65 -5.59 -11.82
CA LEU A 142 2.75 -4.33 -11.08
C LEU A 142 3.58 -3.28 -11.83
N ILE A 143 4.63 -3.70 -12.52
CA ILE A 143 5.43 -2.82 -13.38
C ILE A 143 4.55 -2.27 -14.50
N ASP A 144 3.84 -3.13 -15.23
CA ASP A 144 3.00 -2.72 -16.35
C ASP A 144 1.83 -1.85 -15.89
N PHE A 145 1.19 -2.19 -14.76
CA PHE A 145 0.14 -1.37 -14.15
C PHE A 145 0.67 0.02 -13.76
N THR A 146 1.83 0.06 -13.09
CA THR A 146 2.43 1.31 -12.63
C THR A 146 2.90 2.16 -13.82
N ALA A 147 3.56 1.57 -14.80
CA ALA A 147 3.99 2.26 -16.00
C ALA A 147 2.79 2.84 -16.77
N SER A 148 1.72 2.09 -16.95
CA SER A 148 0.49 2.54 -17.59
C SER A 148 -0.17 3.68 -16.83
N LEU A 149 -0.19 3.63 -15.49
CA LEU A 149 -0.71 4.70 -14.65
C LEU A 149 0.08 5.99 -14.82
N TYR A 150 1.42 5.91 -14.70
CA TYR A 150 2.27 7.10 -14.73
C TYR A 150 2.46 7.69 -16.13
N ALA A 151 2.17 6.94 -17.18
CA ALA A 151 2.13 7.47 -18.55
C ALA A 151 0.93 8.40 -18.80
N MET A 152 -0.10 8.35 -17.96
CA MET A 152 -1.33 9.13 -18.14
C MET A 152 -1.31 10.47 -17.37
N PRO A 153 -2.12 11.48 -17.81
CA PRO A 153 -2.36 12.65 -17.00
C PRO A 153 -2.95 12.30 -15.62
N PRO A 154 -2.59 12.97 -14.52
CA PRO A 154 -1.75 14.19 -14.48
C PRO A 154 -0.24 13.89 -14.39
N PHE A 155 0.20 12.65 -14.48
CA PHE A 155 1.59 12.28 -14.23
C PHE A 155 2.49 12.55 -15.44
N ASN A 156 2.13 12.02 -16.62
CA ASN A 156 2.86 12.15 -17.89
C ASN A 156 4.35 11.77 -17.77
N LEU A 157 4.68 10.76 -16.96
CA LEU A 157 6.04 10.28 -16.76
C LEU A 157 6.38 9.17 -17.75
N LYS A 158 7.63 9.12 -18.20
CA LYS A 158 8.15 8.05 -19.05
C LYS A 158 8.90 7.04 -18.21
N LEU A 159 8.57 5.77 -18.36
CA LEU A 159 9.35 4.68 -17.78
C LEU A 159 10.67 4.55 -18.54
N ILE A 160 11.81 4.71 -17.86
CA ILE A 160 13.12 4.65 -18.48
C ILE A 160 13.81 3.33 -18.20
N ASN A 161 13.66 2.75 -17.02
CA ASN A 161 14.32 1.50 -16.65
C ASN A 161 13.38 0.51 -15.96
N ARG A 162 13.45 -0.75 -16.40
CA ARG A 162 12.93 -1.92 -15.67
C ARG A 162 14.12 -2.59 -14.99
N LYS A 163 14.17 -2.62 -13.67
CA LYS A 163 15.11 -3.41 -12.89
C LYS A 163 14.37 -4.36 -11.96
#